data_bb350a4370c2fcf6709148e60b94b6db
#
_entry.id   bb350a4370c2fcf6709148e60b94b6db
#
_cell.length_a   1.000
_cell.length_b   1.000
_cell.length_c   1.000
_cell.angle_alpha   90.00
_cell.angle_beta   90.00
_cell.angle_gamma   90.00
#
_symmetry.space_group_name_H-M   'P 1'
#
loop_
_entity.id
_entity.type
_entity.pdbx_description
1 polymer ?
#
loop_
_entity_poly.entity_id
_entity_poly.type
_entity_poly.pdbx_seq_one_letter_code
_entity_poly.pdbx_strand_id
1 'polypeptide(L)'
;MEDSPLIIGSRTFNSRLLVGTGKYKDLQETDLAIQASGAEIVTVAIRRVNIGQHPDQPNLLSVIPPEKYTILPNTAGCFDANSAVRTCMLARELLDGHNLVKLEVLGDEKTLYPNITETLKAARTLIDDGFEIMVYTSDDPIVAQELESMGCVAIMPLGSLIGSGLGILNPHTIAIIKENAKVPVLVDAGVGTASDAAIAMELGCDGVLMNTAIAAAQNPVLMASAMKKAVEAGREAYLAGRMPRKRFANASSPETGYFFK
;
A
#
# COMPACT_ATOMS: atom_id res chain seq x y z
N MET A 1 19.53 -6.21 -14.19
CA MET A 1 18.95 -7.19 -13.25
C MET A 1 17.46 -7.21 -13.55
N GLU A 2 16.89 -8.35 -13.87
CA GLU A 2 15.43 -8.44 -14.03
C GLU A 2 14.78 -8.28 -12.66
N ASP A 3 13.68 -7.51 -12.58
CA ASP A 3 12.94 -7.34 -11.33
C ASP A 3 12.20 -8.63 -10.99
N SER A 4 12.21 -9.02 -9.72
CA SER A 4 11.40 -10.13 -9.24
C SER A 4 9.94 -9.69 -9.07
N PRO A 5 8.95 -10.54 -9.32
CA PRO A 5 7.56 -10.20 -9.04
C PRO A 5 7.33 -9.94 -7.55
N LEU A 6 6.27 -9.19 -7.24
CA LEU A 6 5.81 -8.98 -5.87
C LEU A 6 5.06 -10.23 -5.39
N ILE A 7 5.54 -10.88 -4.33
CA ILE A 7 4.89 -12.06 -3.75
C ILE A 7 4.26 -11.68 -2.40
N ILE A 8 2.95 -11.86 -2.26
CA ILE A 8 2.20 -11.62 -1.03
C ILE A 8 1.44 -12.90 -0.67
N GLY A 9 1.82 -13.53 0.44
CA GLY A 9 1.30 -14.84 0.80
C GLY A 9 1.56 -15.86 -0.32
N SER A 10 0.51 -16.50 -0.81
CA SER A 10 0.58 -17.46 -1.91
C SER A 10 0.43 -16.85 -3.32
N ARG A 11 0.30 -15.52 -3.43
CA ARG A 11 -0.04 -14.81 -4.66
C ARG A 11 1.15 -14.05 -5.23
N THR A 12 1.20 -13.96 -6.56
CA THR A 12 2.26 -13.28 -7.31
C THR A 12 1.67 -12.15 -8.15
N PHE A 13 2.30 -10.97 -8.11
CA PHE A 13 1.86 -9.76 -8.79
C PHE A 13 3.01 -9.11 -9.55
N ASN A 14 2.70 -8.50 -10.69
CA ASN A 14 3.65 -7.70 -11.47
C ASN A 14 3.61 -6.22 -11.07
N SER A 15 2.42 -5.74 -10.66
CA SER A 15 2.26 -4.36 -10.19
C SER A 15 2.68 -4.24 -8.73
N ARG A 16 3.46 -3.19 -8.43
CA ARG A 16 3.84 -2.80 -7.07
C ARG A 16 2.99 -1.64 -6.54
N LEU A 17 2.03 -1.18 -7.36
CA LEU A 17 1.04 -0.19 -6.98
C LEU A 17 -0.27 -0.88 -6.62
N LEU A 18 -0.75 -0.66 -5.39
CA LEU A 18 -2.06 -1.04 -4.91
C LEU A 18 -2.92 0.21 -4.81
N VAL A 19 -4.21 0.11 -5.12
CA VAL A 19 -5.10 1.27 -5.11
C VAL A 19 -6.37 1.01 -4.31
N GLY A 20 -6.90 2.08 -3.72
CA GLY A 20 -8.20 2.05 -3.05
C GLY A 20 -9.33 2.50 -3.98
N THR A 21 -10.56 2.31 -3.51
CA THR A 21 -11.81 2.59 -4.25
C THR A 21 -12.63 3.74 -3.67
N GLY A 22 -12.15 4.38 -2.62
CA GLY A 22 -12.88 5.45 -1.95
C GLY A 22 -12.69 6.83 -2.58
N LYS A 23 -13.67 7.72 -2.39
CA LYS A 23 -13.63 9.17 -2.73
C LYS A 23 -13.66 9.53 -4.22
N TYR A 24 -13.74 8.60 -5.16
CA TYR A 24 -14.04 8.92 -6.55
C TYR A 24 -15.49 9.43 -6.67
N LYS A 25 -15.76 10.24 -7.67
CA LYS A 25 -17.09 10.84 -7.86
C LYS A 25 -18.15 9.80 -8.28
N ASP A 26 -17.75 8.76 -8.99
CA ASP A 26 -18.62 7.70 -9.51
C ASP A 26 -17.82 6.42 -9.84
N LEU A 27 -18.54 5.34 -10.17
CA LEU A 27 -17.92 4.06 -10.54
C LEU A 27 -17.15 4.12 -11.86
N GLN A 28 -17.54 4.99 -12.79
CA GLN A 28 -16.84 5.16 -14.07
C GLN A 28 -15.45 5.76 -13.86
N GLU A 29 -15.35 6.81 -13.03
CA GLU A 29 -14.05 7.40 -12.68
C GLU A 29 -13.17 6.43 -11.90
N THR A 30 -13.79 5.65 -10.99
CA THR A 30 -13.11 4.58 -10.25
C THR A 30 -12.47 3.58 -11.21
N ASP A 31 -13.25 3.04 -12.15
CA ASP A 31 -12.76 2.08 -13.17
C ASP A 31 -11.61 2.67 -14.00
N LEU A 32 -11.79 3.86 -14.56
CA LEU A 32 -10.78 4.51 -15.39
C LEU A 32 -9.47 4.77 -14.62
N ALA A 33 -9.56 5.20 -13.37
CA ALA A 33 -8.38 5.45 -12.54
C ALA A 33 -7.66 4.15 -12.17
N ILE A 34 -8.39 3.08 -11.82
CA ILE A 34 -7.81 1.77 -11.53
C ILE A 34 -7.13 1.20 -12.77
N GLN A 35 -7.76 1.27 -13.93
CA GLN A 35 -7.13 0.83 -15.19
C GLN A 35 -5.86 1.62 -15.50
N ALA A 36 -5.88 2.95 -15.36
CA ALA A 36 -4.72 3.80 -15.61
C ALA A 36 -3.57 3.55 -14.62
N SER A 37 -3.88 3.12 -13.40
CA SER A 37 -2.88 2.76 -12.38
C SER A 37 -2.13 1.47 -12.69
N GLY A 38 -2.72 0.58 -13.49
CA GLY A 38 -2.20 -0.77 -13.73
C GLY A 38 -2.13 -1.65 -12.48
N ALA A 39 -2.85 -1.30 -11.41
CA ALA A 39 -2.89 -2.09 -10.20
C ALA A 39 -3.57 -3.44 -10.42
N GLU A 40 -3.04 -4.48 -9.81
CA GLU A 40 -3.60 -5.83 -9.79
C GLU A 40 -4.32 -6.12 -8.46
N ILE A 41 -4.03 -5.34 -7.42
CA ILE A 41 -4.68 -5.42 -6.10
C ILE A 41 -5.46 -4.14 -5.85
N VAL A 42 -6.75 -4.30 -5.51
CA VAL A 42 -7.66 -3.18 -5.26
C VAL A 42 -8.29 -3.31 -3.89
N THR A 43 -8.10 -2.30 -3.01
CA THR A 43 -8.65 -2.36 -1.65
C THR A 43 -10.10 -1.90 -1.61
N VAL A 44 -10.89 -2.60 -0.79
CA VAL A 44 -12.31 -2.36 -0.62
C VAL A 44 -12.69 -2.26 0.85
N ALA A 45 -13.25 -1.12 1.25
CA ALA A 45 -13.76 -0.92 2.60
C ALA A 45 -15.13 -1.60 2.76
N ILE A 46 -15.15 -2.84 3.21
CA ILE A 46 -16.34 -3.72 3.29
C ILE A 46 -17.53 -3.06 4.01
N ARG A 47 -17.26 -2.28 5.03
CA ARG A 47 -18.32 -1.59 5.81
C ARG A 47 -18.92 -0.37 5.11
N ARG A 48 -18.35 0.09 4.00
CA ARG A 48 -18.68 1.38 3.38
C ARG A 48 -19.18 1.27 1.95
N VAL A 49 -19.07 0.11 1.33
CA VAL A 49 -19.39 -0.08 -0.09
C VAL A 49 -20.28 -1.31 -0.30
N ASN A 50 -21.13 -1.24 -1.32
CA ASN A 50 -21.87 -2.40 -1.77
C ASN A 50 -21.01 -3.26 -2.69
N ILE A 51 -20.81 -4.52 -2.29
CA ILE A 51 -20.15 -5.57 -3.07
C ILE A 51 -21.09 -6.75 -3.33
N GLY A 52 -22.42 -6.48 -3.36
CA GLY A 52 -23.46 -7.47 -3.58
C GLY A 52 -24.47 -7.63 -2.44
N GLN A 53 -24.24 -6.98 -1.27
CA GLN A 53 -25.14 -7.06 -0.12
C GLN A 53 -26.53 -6.45 -0.40
N HIS A 54 -26.59 -5.47 -1.32
CA HIS A 54 -27.81 -4.73 -1.68
C HIS A 54 -28.01 -4.79 -3.21
N PRO A 55 -28.86 -5.72 -3.72
CA PRO A 55 -29.03 -5.94 -5.17
C PRO A 55 -29.52 -4.71 -5.93
N ASP A 56 -30.28 -3.83 -5.27
CA ASP A 56 -30.88 -2.62 -5.87
C ASP A 56 -29.93 -1.41 -5.88
N GLN A 57 -28.70 -1.55 -5.39
CA GLN A 57 -27.70 -0.49 -5.34
C GLN A 57 -26.53 -0.78 -6.28
N PRO A 58 -25.83 0.27 -6.76
CA PRO A 58 -24.63 0.08 -7.55
C PRO A 58 -23.62 -0.85 -6.85
N ASN A 59 -23.19 -1.90 -7.53
CA ASN A 59 -22.25 -2.86 -7.02
C ASN A 59 -20.83 -2.50 -7.49
N LEU A 60 -19.91 -2.30 -6.55
CA LEU A 60 -18.51 -1.96 -6.85
C LEU A 60 -17.83 -3.06 -7.67
N LEU A 61 -18.15 -4.34 -7.43
CA LEU A 61 -17.56 -5.46 -8.17
C LEU A 61 -17.91 -5.47 -9.67
N SER A 62 -18.93 -4.69 -10.09
CA SER A 62 -19.22 -4.53 -11.54
C SER A 62 -18.11 -3.80 -12.31
N VAL A 63 -17.30 -2.99 -11.63
CA VAL A 63 -16.18 -2.24 -12.23
C VAL A 63 -14.80 -2.76 -11.80
N ILE A 64 -14.74 -3.54 -10.71
CA ILE A 64 -13.54 -4.24 -10.26
C ILE A 64 -13.80 -5.75 -10.14
N PRO A 65 -14.07 -6.46 -11.24
CA PRO A 65 -14.43 -7.87 -11.19
C PRO A 65 -13.28 -8.72 -10.60
N PRO A 66 -13.61 -9.69 -9.71
CA PRO A 66 -12.60 -10.54 -9.03
C PRO A 66 -11.77 -11.40 -9.99
N GLU A 67 -12.26 -11.64 -11.20
CA GLU A 67 -11.56 -12.38 -12.26
C GLU A 67 -10.36 -11.58 -12.83
N LYS A 68 -10.40 -10.25 -12.69
CA LYS A 68 -9.36 -9.35 -13.20
C LYS A 68 -8.48 -8.78 -12.10
N TYR A 69 -9.05 -8.55 -10.92
CA TYR A 69 -8.37 -7.91 -9.80
C TYR A 69 -8.41 -8.78 -8.55
N THR A 70 -7.31 -8.80 -7.81
CA THR A 70 -7.35 -9.33 -6.45
C THR A 70 -8.02 -8.30 -5.55
N ILE A 71 -9.21 -8.63 -5.08
CA ILE A 71 -9.92 -7.79 -4.12
C ILE A 71 -9.23 -7.91 -2.76
N LEU A 72 -8.86 -6.79 -2.17
CA LEU A 72 -8.26 -6.72 -0.84
C LEU A 72 -9.23 -6.03 0.12
N PRO A 73 -10.09 -6.81 0.80
CA PRO A 73 -10.99 -6.26 1.81
C PRO A 73 -10.19 -5.61 2.92
N ASN A 74 -10.66 -4.46 3.41
CA ASN A 74 -10.01 -3.81 4.54
C ASN A 74 -10.99 -3.51 5.67
N THR A 75 -10.44 -3.34 6.87
CA THR A 75 -11.18 -3.06 8.09
C THR A 75 -11.21 -1.57 8.43
N ALA A 76 -11.16 -0.72 7.41
CA ALA A 76 -11.18 0.74 7.57
C ALA A 76 -12.35 1.22 8.44
N GLY A 77 -12.03 2.03 9.45
CA GLY A 77 -13.00 2.55 10.42
C GLY A 77 -13.33 1.58 11.55
N CYS A 78 -12.51 0.55 11.79
CA CYS A 78 -12.54 -0.24 13.01
C CYS A 78 -11.60 0.37 14.05
N PHE A 79 -12.05 0.50 15.31
CA PHE A 79 -11.29 1.07 16.43
C PHE A 79 -10.96 0.05 17.51
N ASP A 80 -11.39 -1.19 17.34
CA ASP A 80 -11.12 -2.31 18.24
C ASP A 80 -10.94 -3.61 17.46
N ALA A 81 -10.26 -4.59 18.10
CA ALA A 81 -9.95 -5.87 17.50
C ALA A 81 -11.20 -6.66 17.09
N ASN A 82 -12.25 -6.65 17.94
CA ASN A 82 -13.46 -7.44 17.70
C ASN A 82 -14.21 -6.97 16.45
N SER A 83 -14.31 -5.65 16.25
CA SER A 83 -14.96 -5.09 15.05
C SER A 83 -14.13 -5.36 13.79
N ALA A 84 -12.78 -5.34 13.88
CA ALA A 84 -11.92 -5.69 12.77
C ALA A 84 -12.06 -7.17 12.39
N VAL A 85 -12.01 -8.08 13.36
CA VAL A 85 -12.20 -9.52 13.14
C VAL A 85 -13.55 -9.80 12.49
N ARG A 86 -14.66 -9.26 13.04
CA ARG A 86 -16.00 -9.44 12.44
C ARG A 86 -16.08 -8.92 11.01
N THR A 87 -15.40 -7.82 10.71
CA THR A 87 -15.37 -7.26 9.36
C THR A 87 -14.63 -8.18 8.39
N CYS A 88 -13.52 -8.79 8.80
CA CYS A 88 -12.80 -9.78 7.99
C CYS A 88 -13.64 -11.05 7.77
N MET A 89 -14.33 -11.55 8.81
CA MET A 89 -15.24 -12.71 8.68
C MET A 89 -16.36 -12.42 7.66
N LEU A 90 -17.00 -11.25 7.75
CA LEU A 90 -18.00 -10.83 6.78
C LEU A 90 -17.42 -10.74 5.36
N ALA A 91 -16.22 -10.20 5.21
CA ALA A 91 -15.55 -10.11 3.91
C ALA A 91 -15.33 -11.50 3.30
N ARG A 92 -14.89 -12.47 4.11
CA ARG A 92 -14.68 -13.86 3.67
C ARG A 92 -15.98 -14.52 3.19
N GLU A 93 -17.09 -14.28 3.90
CA GLU A 93 -18.42 -14.76 3.48
C GLU A 93 -18.87 -14.13 2.15
N LEU A 94 -18.73 -12.81 2.02
CA LEU A 94 -19.17 -12.06 0.83
C LEU A 94 -18.31 -12.33 -0.41
N LEU A 95 -17.09 -12.82 -0.25
CA LEU A 95 -16.11 -13.09 -1.30
C LEU A 95 -15.74 -14.58 -1.40
N ASP A 96 -16.71 -15.46 -1.17
CA ASP A 96 -16.62 -16.91 -1.38
C ASP A 96 -15.36 -17.58 -0.77
N GLY A 97 -15.06 -17.24 0.48
CA GLY A 97 -13.94 -17.83 1.21
C GLY A 97 -12.60 -17.11 1.04
N HIS A 98 -12.59 -15.93 0.41
CA HIS A 98 -11.37 -15.13 0.24
C HIS A 98 -10.71 -14.81 1.58
N ASN A 99 -9.43 -15.11 1.73
CA ASN A 99 -8.69 -15.04 3.00
C ASN A 99 -7.62 -13.93 3.07
N LEU A 100 -7.28 -13.30 1.95
CA LEU A 100 -6.34 -12.16 1.97
C LEU A 100 -7.07 -10.90 2.38
N VAL A 101 -6.61 -10.24 3.46
CA VAL A 101 -7.25 -9.04 4.01
C VAL A 101 -6.22 -7.99 4.38
N LYS A 102 -6.61 -6.71 4.31
CA LYS A 102 -5.86 -5.61 4.90
C LYS A 102 -6.43 -5.30 6.27
N LEU A 103 -5.65 -5.60 7.30
CA LEU A 103 -6.02 -5.30 8.68
C LEU A 103 -5.62 -3.86 9.03
N GLU A 104 -6.61 -3.08 9.47
CA GLU A 104 -6.47 -1.72 9.94
C GLU A 104 -7.29 -1.55 11.22
N VAL A 105 -6.66 -1.24 12.34
CA VAL A 105 -7.33 -0.90 13.60
C VAL A 105 -6.84 0.47 14.04
N LEU A 106 -7.74 1.44 14.15
CA LEU A 106 -7.45 2.83 14.42
C LEU A 106 -7.48 3.13 15.91
N GLY A 107 -6.61 4.01 16.36
CA GLY A 107 -6.52 4.42 17.77
C GLY A 107 -7.21 5.76 18.06
N ASP A 108 -7.33 6.61 17.05
CA ASP A 108 -7.85 7.96 17.20
C ASP A 108 -8.56 8.43 15.94
N GLU A 109 -9.75 9.00 16.07
CA GLU A 109 -10.60 9.42 14.96
C GLU A 109 -10.03 10.60 14.15
N LYS A 110 -9.23 11.45 14.79
CA LYS A 110 -8.71 12.65 14.15
C LYS A 110 -7.42 12.40 13.39
N THR A 111 -6.54 11.59 13.97
CA THR A 111 -5.23 11.27 13.37
C THR A 111 -5.24 10.01 12.53
N LEU A 112 -6.18 9.10 12.77
CA LEU A 112 -6.26 7.77 12.17
C LEU A 112 -4.97 6.95 12.35
N TYR A 113 -4.23 7.24 13.44
CA TYR A 113 -3.06 6.45 13.82
C TYR A 113 -3.48 5.02 14.19
N PRO A 114 -2.65 4.01 13.89
CA PRO A 114 -2.97 2.64 14.22
C PRO A 114 -2.95 2.40 15.74
N ASN A 115 -3.92 1.65 16.23
CA ASN A 115 -3.95 1.13 17.59
C ASN A 115 -3.16 -0.18 17.65
N ILE A 116 -1.90 -0.10 18.00
CA ILE A 116 -1.00 -1.27 17.95
C ILE A 116 -1.51 -2.43 18.81
N THR A 117 -1.96 -2.14 20.05
CA THR A 117 -2.47 -3.18 20.95
C THR A 117 -3.66 -3.95 20.37
N GLU A 118 -4.61 -3.23 19.78
CA GLU A 118 -5.79 -3.85 19.16
C GLU A 118 -5.44 -4.51 17.81
N THR A 119 -4.48 -3.95 17.06
CA THR A 119 -3.96 -4.55 15.84
C THR A 119 -3.33 -5.92 16.11
N LEU A 120 -2.46 -6.02 17.12
CA LEU A 120 -1.83 -7.29 17.52
C LEU A 120 -2.86 -8.35 17.94
N LYS A 121 -3.89 -7.95 18.72
CA LYS A 121 -4.99 -8.86 19.12
C LYS A 121 -5.77 -9.36 17.90
N ALA A 122 -6.16 -8.45 17.00
CA ALA A 122 -6.91 -8.80 15.80
C ALA A 122 -6.08 -9.72 14.89
N ALA A 123 -4.80 -9.38 14.67
CA ALA A 123 -3.88 -10.16 13.85
C ALA A 123 -3.77 -11.60 14.35
N ARG A 124 -3.58 -11.80 15.67
CA ARG A 124 -3.51 -13.14 16.27
C ARG A 124 -4.76 -13.96 15.95
N THR A 125 -5.94 -13.41 16.25
CA THR A 125 -7.22 -14.09 16.01
C THR A 125 -7.41 -14.47 14.55
N LEU A 126 -7.12 -13.53 13.63
CA LEU A 126 -7.31 -13.74 12.20
C LEU A 126 -6.33 -14.77 11.62
N ILE A 127 -5.06 -14.76 12.07
CA ILE A 127 -4.06 -15.76 11.67
C ILE A 127 -4.49 -17.15 12.11
N ASP A 128 -4.93 -17.30 13.36
CA ASP A 128 -5.42 -18.56 13.89
C ASP A 128 -6.64 -19.08 13.13
N ASP A 129 -7.44 -18.18 12.54
CA ASP A 129 -8.58 -18.48 11.66
C ASP A 129 -8.21 -18.66 10.17
N GLY A 130 -6.93 -18.67 9.84
CA GLY A 130 -6.41 -18.95 8.50
C GLY A 130 -6.46 -17.78 7.51
N PHE A 131 -6.50 -16.53 7.99
CA PHE A 131 -6.36 -15.36 7.13
C PHE A 131 -4.90 -15.07 6.80
N GLU A 132 -4.67 -14.59 5.57
CA GLU A 132 -3.43 -13.97 5.12
C GLU A 132 -3.54 -12.45 5.33
N ILE A 133 -2.73 -11.89 6.23
CA ILE A 133 -2.89 -10.51 6.67
C ILE A 133 -1.83 -9.61 6.08
N MET A 134 -2.24 -8.58 5.33
CA MET A 134 -1.47 -7.38 5.08
C MET A 134 -1.83 -6.36 6.16
N VAL A 135 -0.88 -5.97 7.01
CA VAL A 135 -1.20 -5.22 8.22
C VAL A 135 -0.75 -3.76 8.14
N TYR A 136 -1.72 -2.82 8.26
CA TYR A 136 -1.44 -1.40 8.45
C TYR A 136 -0.91 -1.15 9.86
N THR A 137 0.22 -0.46 9.96
CA THR A 137 0.90 -0.20 11.23
C THR A 137 1.62 1.14 11.23
N SER A 138 2.17 1.52 12.38
CA SER A 138 3.09 2.64 12.50
C SER A 138 4.43 2.34 11.80
N ASP A 139 5.28 3.36 11.70
CA ASP A 139 6.66 3.25 11.22
C ASP A 139 7.65 2.80 12.32
N ASP A 140 7.15 2.08 13.35
CA ASP A 140 7.95 1.48 14.42
C ASP A 140 8.53 0.14 13.96
N PRO A 141 9.89 -0.01 13.86
CA PRO A 141 10.53 -1.24 13.43
C PRO A 141 10.29 -2.43 14.35
N ILE A 142 10.09 -2.19 15.67
CA ILE A 142 9.84 -3.27 16.64
C ILE A 142 8.45 -3.84 16.44
N VAL A 143 7.46 -2.98 16.27
CA VAL A 143 6.08 -3.40 15.97
C VAL A 143 6.01 -4.14 14.63
N ALA A 144 6.72 -3.66 13.61
CA ALA A 144 6.80 -4.32 12.31
C ALA A 144 7.35 -5.75 12.43
N GLN A 145 8.43 -5.93 13.20
CA GLN A 145 9.03 -7.24 13.45
C GLN A 145 8.10 -8.16 14.25
N GLU A 146 7.36 -7.65 15.23
CA GLU A 146 6.38 -8.41 16.00
C GLU A 146 5.26 -8.93 15.10
N LEU A 147 4.67 -8.07 14.29
CA LEU A 147 3.61 -8.43 13.34
C LEU A 147 4.07 -9.47 12.30
N GLU A 148 5.30 -9.33 11.78
CA GLU A 148 5.91 -10.34 10.91
C GLU A 148 6.07 -11.67 11.63
N SER A 149 6.61 -11.68 12.85
CA SER A 149 6.83 -12.90 13.64
C SER A 149 5.54 -13.63 14.02
N MET A 150 4.42 -12.90 14.07
CA MET A 150 3.09 -13.46 14.27
C MET A 150 2.56 -14.20 13.03
N GLY A 151 3.09 -13.92 11.83
CA GLY A 151 2.68 -14.54 10.58
C GLY A 151 1.92 -13.62 9.62
N CYS A 152 1.98 -12.30 9.80
CA CYS A 152 1.47 -11.38 8.79
C CYS A 152 2.26 -11.55 7.47
N VAL A 153 1.55 -11.59 6.34
CA VAL A 153 2.15 -11.86 5.02
C VAL A 153 2.71 -10.61 4.34
N ALA A 154 2.38 -9.42 4.84
CA ALA A 154 2.99 -8.16 4.44
C ALA A 154 2.86 -7.12 5.56
N ILE A 155 3.87 -6.26 5.72
CA ILE A 155 3.88 -5.14 6.65
C ILE A 155 3.64 -3.84 5.88
N MET A 156 2.70 -3.04 6.37
CA MET A 156 2.27 -1.82 5.69
C MET A 156 2.43 -0.59 6.61
N PRO A 157 3.68 -0.11 6.78
CA PRO A 157 3.92 1.07 7.61
C PRO A 157 3.36 2.33 6.97
N LEU A 158 2.84 3.24 7.79
CA LEU A 158 2.43 4.56 7.32
C LEU A 158 3.66 5.43 6.95
N GLY A 159 3.57 6.15 5.83
CA GLY A 159 4.51 7.22 5.52
C GLY A 159 4.18 8.49 6.30
N SER A 160 2.91 8.80 6.42
CA SER A 160 2.30 9.84 7.27
C SER A 160 0.81 9.55 7.44
N LEU A 161 0.07 10.46 8.09
CA LEU A 161 -1.35 10.26 8.41
C LEU A 161 -2.20 9.94 7.17
N ILE A 162 -3.17 9.06 7.32
CA ILE A 162 -4.09 8.67 6.26
C ILE A 162 -4.74 9.93 5.64
N GLY A 163 -4.62 10.07 4.32
CA GLY A 163 -5.22 11.18 3.58
C GLY A 163 -4.58 12.55 3.79
N SER A 164 -3.44 12.64 4.46
CA SER A 164 -2.73 13.89 4.70
C SER A 164 -1.96 14.42 3.50
N GLY A 165 -1.44 13.53 2.65
CA GLY A 165 -0.58 13.92 1.53
C GLY A 165 0.77 14.48 1.94
N LEU A 166 1.23 14.22 3.17
CA LEU A 166 2.51 14.73 3.71
C LEU A 166 3.73 13.94 3.27
N GLY A 167 3.53 12.85 2.52
CA GLY A 167 4.60 11.98 2.01
C GLY A 167 5.21 11.08 3.09
N ILE A 168 6.47 10.75 2.91
CA ILE A 168 7.25 9.89 3.81
C ILE A 168 7.99 10.77 4.83
N LEU A 169 7.41 10.92 6.03
CA LEU A 169 7.98 11.81 7.06
C LEU A 169 9.23 11.24 7.72
N ASN A 170 9.32 9.93 7.85
CA ASN A 170 10.45 9.26 8.47
C ASN A 170 11.04 8.16 7.56
N PRO A 171 11.76 8.55 6.51
CA PRO A 171 12.34 7.57 5.57
C PRO A 171 13.37 6.65 6.23
N HIS A 172 13.98 7.07 7.34
CA HIS A 172 14.98 6.28 8.05
C HIS A 172 14.36 5.03 8.71
N THR A 173 13.23 5.19 9.44
CA THR A 173 12.57 4.03 10.06
C THR A 173 11.95 3.09 9.02
N ILE A 174 11.41 3.62 7.92
CA ILE A 174 10.93 2.79 6.80
C ILE A 174 12.07 1.95 6.21
N ALA A 175 13.25 2.54 6.01
CA ALA A 175 14.43 1.80 5.55
C ALA A 175 14.85 0.69 6.55
N ILE A 176 14.86 0.98 7.85
CA ILE A 176 15.14 -0.02 8.90
C ILE A 176 14.13 -1.17 8.86
N ILE A 177 12.84 -0.87 8.74
CA ILE A 177 11.80 -1.90 8.59
C ILE A 177 12.09 -2.77 7.37
N LYS A 178 12.38 -2.15 6.22
CA LYS A 178 12.65 -2.87 4.97
C LYS A 178 13.91 -3.74 5.05
N GLU A 179 14.98 -3.24 5.67
CA GLU A 179 16.24 -3.99 5.82
C GLU A 179 16.09 -5.26 6.68
N ASN A 180 15.18 -5.23 7.67
CA ASN A 180 14.99 -6.34 8.60
C ASN A 180 13.84 -7.29 8.20
N ALA A 181 12.90 -6.84 7.38
CA ALA A 181 11.72 -7.63 7.01
C ALA A 181 12.06 -8.77 6.05
N LYS A 182 11.44 -9.93 6.29
CA LYS A 182 11.46 -11.12 5.43
C LYS A 182 10.21 -11.24 4.57
N VAL A 183 9.17 -10.47 4.90
CA VAL A 183 7.93 -10.34 4.11
C VAL A 183 7.92 -9.00 3.38
N PRO A 184 7.09 -8.83 2.35
CA PRO A 184 6.96 -7.56 1.66
C PRO A 184 6.62 -6.39 2.59
N VAL A 185 7.29 -5.25 2.36
CA VAL A 185 7.02 -3.98 3.03
C VAL A 185 6.41 -3.03 2.00
N LEU A 186 5.18 -2.58 2.25
CA LEU A 186 4.47 -1.65 1.37
C LEU A 186 4.13 -0.38 2.14
N VAL A 187 4.53 0.78 1.65
CA VAL A 187 4.09 2.04 2.28
C VAL A 187 2.59 2.21 2.07
N ASP A 188 1.89 2.44 3.17
CA ASP A 188 0.44 2.68 3.19
C ASP A 188 0.16 3.99 3.92
N ALA A 189 -0.67 4.82 3.35
CA ALA A 189 -1.00 6.16 3.85
C ALA A 189 0.09 7.23 3.68
N GLY A 190 -0.36 8.47 3.58
CA GLY A 190 0.49 9.65 3.53
C GLY A 190 1.00 10.05 2.16
N VAL A 191 1.09 9.15 1.20
CA VAL A 191 1.48 9.48 -0.18
C VAL A 191 0.50 10.50 -0.75
N GLY A 192 1.01 11.64 -1.23
CA GLY A 192 0.22 12.73 -1.78
C GLY A 192 0.47 12.97 -3.27
N THR A 193 1.64 12.60 -3.77
CA THR A 193 2.01 12.81 -5.18
C THR A 193 3.05 11.79 -5.65
N ALA A 194 3.38 11.83 -6.93
CA ALA A 194 4.28 10.90 -7.61
C ALA A 194 5.67 10.81 -6.97
N SER A 195 6.24 11.94 -6.51
CA SER A 195 7.54 11.93 -5.84
C SER A 195 7.55 11.13 -4.54
N ASP A 196 6.45 11.14 -3.77
CA ASP A 196 6.38 10.38 -2.53
C ASP A 196 6.38 8.87 -2.81
N ALA A 197 5.66 8.45 -3.87
CA ALA A 197 5.64 7.06 -4.31
C ALA A 197 7.03 6.61 -4.80
N ALA A 198 7.72 7.45 -5.57
CA ALA A 198 9.09 7.17 -6.01
C ALA A 198 10.06 7.05 -4.81
N ILE A 199 9.97 7.94 -3.82
CA ILE A 199 10.77 7.88 -2.60
C ILE A 199 10.56 6.56 -1.86
N ALA A 200 9.30 6.13 -1.67
CA ALA A 200 9.00 4.85 -1.02
C ALA A 200 9.69 3.67 -1.74
N MET A 201 9.64 3.66 -3.06
CA MET A 201 10.27 2.61 -3.87
C MET A 201 11.80 2.70 -3.87
N GLU A 202 12.38 3.91 -3.88
CA GLU A 202 13.83 4.14 -3.75
C GLU A 202 14.39 3.71 -2.39
N LEU A 203 13.58 3.73 -1.32
CA LEU A 203 13.93 3.16 -0.01
C LEU A 203 13.99 1.62 -0.03
N GLY A 204 13.56 0.99 -1.12
CA GLY A 204 13.55 -0.45 -1.29
C GLY A 204 12.24 -1.12 -0.89
N CYS A 205 11.19 -0.36 -0.57
CA CYS A 205 9.88 -0.94 -0.32
C CYS A 205 9.40 -1.78 -1.51
N ASP A 206 8.61 -2.80 -1.24
CA ASP A 206 8.15 -3.74 -2.25
C ASP A 206 6.95 -3.24 -3.03
N GLY A 207 6.25 -2.24 -2.49
CA GLY A 207 5.11 -1.60 -3.14
C GLY A 207 4.59 -0.40 -2.36
N VAL A 208 3.55 0.22 -2.92
CA VAL A 208 2.86 1.37 -2.32
C VAL A 208 1.35 1.17 -2.48
N LEU A 209 0.61 1.39 -1.41
CA LEU A 209 -0.84 1.47 -1.45
C LEU A 209 -1.28 2.92 -1.32
N MET A 210 -2.16 3.37 -2.21
CA MET A 210 -2.71 4.71 -2.16
C MET A 210 -4.16 4.77 -2.64
N ASN A 211 -4.91 5.72 -2.11
CA ASN A 211 -6.26 6.02 -2.55
C ASN A 211 -6.47 7.53 -2.72
N THR A 212 -6.42 8.28 -1.62
CA THR A 212 -6.76 9.71 -1.60
C THR A 212 -5.87 10.53 -2.54
N ALA A 213 -4.59 10.21 -2.68
CA ALA A 213 -3.68 10.90 -3.59
C ALA A 213 -4.14 10.85 -5.06
N ILE A 214 -4.79 9.75 -5.45
CA ILE A 214 -5.37 9.60 -6.79
C ILE A 214 -6.77 10.22 -6.83
N ALA A 215 -7.68 9.75 -5.97
CA ALA A 215 -9.10 10.10 -6.02
C ALA A 215 -9.38 11.59 -5.73
N ALA A 216 -8.55 12.26 -4.93
CA ALA A 216 -8.69 13.68 -4.63
C ALA A 216 -7.89 14.60 -5.57
N ALA A 217 -7.17 14.07 -6.56
CA ALA A 217 -6.51 14.88 -7.57
C ALA A 217 -7.53 15.58 -8.48
N GLN A 218 -7.16 16.71 -9.06
CA GLN A 218 -8.02 17.40 -10.04
C GLN A 218 -8.33 16.53 -11.27
N ASN A 219 -7.42 15.61 -11.61
CA ASN A 219 -7.60 14.61 -12.66
C ASN A 219 -7.13 13.25 -12.14
N PRO A 220 -8.03 12.44 -11.53
CA PRO A 220 -7.69 11.16 -10.93
C PRO A 220 -7.06 10.16 -11.91
N VAL A 221 -7.55 10.10 -13.14
CA VAL A 221 -7.03 9.17 -14.16
C VAL A 221 -5.58 9.51 -14.53
N LEU A 222 -5.29 10.81 -14.74
CA LEU A 222 -3.92 11.27 -15.03
C LEU A 222 -3.00 11.02 -13.82
N MET A 223 -3.48 11.26 -12.59
CA MET A 223 -2.71 11.02 -11.38
C MET A 223 -2.42 9.53 -11.20
N ALA A 224 -3.39 8.65 -11.46
CA ALA A 224 -3.18 7.20 -11.41
C ALA A 224 -2.06 6.75 -12.36
N SER A 225 -2.05 7.27 -13.61
CA SER A 225 -0.96 7.02 -14.55
C SER A 225 0.39 7.58 -14.09
N ALA A 226 0.41 8.74 -13.44
CA ALA A 226 1.63 9.34 -12.90
C ALA A 226 2.17 8.50 -11.74
N MET A 227 1.31 8.01 -10.84
CA MET A 227 1.67 7.15 -9.73
C MET A 227 2.26 5.81 -10.18
N LYS A 228 1.67 5.18 -11.22
CA LYS A 228 2.23 3.98 -11.84
C LYS A 228 3.69 4.21 -12.26
N LYS A 229 3.93 5.25 -13.05
CA LYS A 229 5.27 5.60 -13.54
C LYS A 229 6.24 5.91 -12.40
N ALA A 230 5.78 6.55 -11.34
CA ALA A 230 6.59 6.87 -10.17
C ALA A 230 7.03 5.61 -9.40
N VAL A 231 6.11 4.65 -9.20
CA VAL A 231 6.41 3.36 -8.58
C VAL A 231 7.40 2.57 -9.43
N GLU A 232 7.20 2.51 -10.75
CA GLU A 232 8.10 1.85 -11.69
C GLU A 232 9.49 2.51 -11.66
N ALA A 233 9.57 3.83 -11.82
CA ALA A 233 10.84 4.57 -11.82
C ALA A 233 11.61 4.47 -10.49
N GLY A 234 10.92 4.56 -9.36
CA GLY A 234 11.53 4.39 -8.04
C GLY A 234 12.08 2.99 -7.84
N ARG A 235 11.37 1.95 -8.32
CA ARG A 235 11.85 0.57 -8.29
C ARG A 235 13.08 0.37 -9.16
N GLU A 236 13.06 0.87 -10.39
CA GLU A 236 14.23 0.84 -11.30
C GLU A 236 15.44 1.55 -10.70
N ALA A 237 15.23 2.73 -10.09
CA ALA A 237 16.30 3.48 -9.41
C ALA A 237 16.90 2.70 -8.22
N TYR A 238 16.06 2.02 -7.42
CA TYR A 238 16.52 1.15 -6.35
C TYR A 238 17.38 -0.01 -6.87
N LEU A 239 16.91 -0.72 -7.90
CA LEU A 239 17.61 -1.85 -8.52
C LEU A 239 18.91 -1.44 -9.22
N ALA A 240 18.91 -0.26 -9.84
CA ALA A 240 20.11 0.29 -10.46
C ALA A 240 21.22 0.65 -9.44
N GLY A 241 20.83 0.90 -8.21
CA GLY A 241 21.72 1.33 -7.15
C GLY A 241 22.05 2.83 -7.23
N ARG A 242 21.80 3.50 -6.13
CA ARG A 242 22.07 4.93 -6.01
C ARG A 242 23.57 5.21 -5.90
N MET A 243 24.06 6.25 -6.60
CA MET A 243 25.42 6.74 -6.39
C MET A 243 25.65 7.18 -4.93
N PRO A 244 26.83 6.97 -4.34
CA PRO A 244 27.14 7.44 -2.98
C PRO A 244 26.99 8.95 -2.85
N ARG A 245 26.39 9.38 -1.73
CA ARG A 245 26.36 10.81 -1.37
C ARG A 245 27.78 11.28 -1.03
N LYS A 246 28.19 12.41 -1.59
CA LYS A 246 29.49 13.03 -1.31
C LYS A 246 29.30 14.35 -0.59
N ARG A 247 30.16 14.62 0.39
CA ARG A 247 30.15 15.89 1.13
C ARG A 247 30.57 17.08 0.25
N PHE A 248 31.52 16.84 -0.67
CA PHE A 248 32.07 17.86 -1.55
C PHE A 248 31.74 17.56 -3.01
N ALA A 249 31.80 18.60 -3.84
CA ALA A 249 31.64 18.47 -5.27
C ALA A 249 32.68 17.50 -5.85
N ASN A 250 32.29 16.81 -6.91
CA ASN A 250 33.16 15.97 -7.71
C ASN A 250 32.86 16.31 -9.18
N ALA A 251 33.92 16.67 -9.91
CA ALA A 251 33.77 17.05 -11.32
C ALA A 251 33.14 15.91 -12.11
N SER A 252 32.12 16.24 -12.95
CA SER A 252 31.46 15.26 -13.83
C SER A 252 32.23 15.02 -15.12
N SER A 253 33.13 15.96 -15.51
CA SER A 253 34.03 15.82 -16.67
C SER A 253 35.42 15.38 -16.22
N PRO A 254 36.15 14.63 -17.04
CA PRO A 254 37.53 14.28 -16.75
C PRO A 254 38.40 15.53 -16.49
N GLU A 255 39.22 15.48 -15.44
CA GLU A 255 40.19 16.56 -15.10
C GLU A 255 41.45 16.52 -15.95
N THR A 256 41.63 15.49 -16.75
CA THR A 256 42.81 15.28 -17.63
C THR A 256 42.37 15.08 -19.08
N GLY A 257 43.21 15.47 -20.05
CA GLY A 257 42.92 15.31 -21.47
C GLY A 257 42.11 16.46 -22.10
N TYR A 258 42.33 17.67 -21.62
CA TYR A 258 41.75 18.88 -22.26
C TYR A 258 42.24 19.02 -23.70
N PHE A 259 41.31 19.15 -24.65
CA PHE A 259 41.63 19.43 -26.06
C PHE A 259 42.12 20.87 -26.30
N PHE A 260 41.80 21.76 -25.37
CA PHE A 260 42.23 23.16 -25.37
C PHE A 260 42.90 23.52 -24.06
N LYS A 261 44.06 24.18 -24.12
CA LYS A 261 44.76 24.74 -22.96
C LYS A 261 44.33 26.20 -22.77
#